data_3845b070357b6405a20fc679c0ee5d68
#
_entry.id   3845b070357b6405a20fc679c0ee5d68
#
_cell.length_a   1.000
_cell.length_b   1.000
_cell.length_c   1.000
_cell.angle_alpha   90.00
_cell.angle_beta   90.00
_cell.angle_gamma   90.00
#
_symmetry.space_group_name_H-M   'P 1'
#
loop_
_entity.id
_entity.type
_entity.pdbx_description
1 polymer ?
#
loop_
_entity_poly.entity_id
_entity_poly.type
_entity_poly.pdbx_seq_one_letter_code
_entity_poly.pdbx_strand_id
1 'polypeptide(L)'
;GASQSPGRKRPAAALATQSEATFFVQQPKVQADKLRIAIDKGAGLLGKRIYVHDGVASLYLADDLADVVVVSPEIKIAEAEVLRVLRPEGKAFIIGNKTLTKPFAKGTDEWSHPYRAPDNNPQSQDTVMKRPFMTHYMVEPWYCPLPMQSVISGGRVFKVFGDRSSAKPQEPLVNKLLCMNAFNGTVLWQRDLSPGFMIHRNTMIATPDTLFLADDKSCKLIDPLTGKIRDEIFAPAQL
;
A
#
# COMPACT_ATOMS: atom_id res chain seq x y z
N GLY A 1 46.02 8.66 -21.47
CA GLY A 1 45.40 8.02 -20.34
C GLY A 1 43.98 8.53 -20.16
N ALA A 2 42.95 7.79 -20.61
CA ALA A 2 41.54 8.14 -20.40
C ALA A 2 41.18 7.76 -18.95
N SER A 3 40.97 8.74 -18.10
CA SER A 3 40.40 8.60 -16.76
C SER A 3 39.00 8.03 -16.86
N GLN A 4 38.83 6.77 -16.50
CA GLN A 4 37.52 6.17 -16.27
C GLN A 4 36.91 6.81 -15.03
N SER A 5 35.85 7.60 -15.19
CA SER A 5 35.01 8.06 -14.11
C SER A 5 34.48 6.84 -13.34
N PRO A 6 34.52 6.84 -12.00
CA PRO A 6 33.96 5.76 -11.19
C PRO A 6 32.46 5.64 -11.51
N GLY A 7 32.05 4.44 -11.91
CA GLY A 7 30.71 4.14 -12.37
C GLY A 7 29.64 4.70 -11.44
N ARG A 8 28.78 5.57 -11.96
CA ARG A 8 27.55 6.01 -11.28
C ARG A 8 26.82 4.77 -10.79
N LYS A 9 26.85 4.50 -9.50
CA LYS A 9 26.07 3.45 -8.85
C LYS A 9 24.62 3.65 -9.29
N ARG A 10 24.04 2.62 -9.89
CA ARG A 10 22.68 2.66 -10.43
C ARG A 10 21.69 2.75 -9.27
N PRO A 11 20.97 3.88 -9.05
CA PRO A 11 20.25 4.14 -7.82
C PRO A 11 19.17 3.08 -7.55
N ALA A 12 18.43 2.63 -8.57
CA ALA A 12 17.37 1.64 -8.40
C ALA A 12 17.86 0.29 -7.88
N ALA A 13 18.99 -0.24 -8.39
CA ALA A 13 19.55 -1.51 -7.91
C ALA A 13 20.08 -1.39 -6.48
N ALA A 14 20.73 -0.26 -6.15
CA ALA A 14 21.23 -0.02 -4.80
C ALA A 14 20.08 0.14 -3.78
N LEU A 15 19.02 0.83 -4.15
CA LEU A 15 17.83 1.00 -3.30
C LEU A 15 17.08 -0.33 -3.12
N ALA A 16 16.98 -1.15 -4.18
CA ALA A 16 16.29 -2.43 -4.11
C ALA A 16 17.02 -3.45 -3.19
N THR A 17 18.31 -3.34 -3.02
CA THR A 17 19.04 -4.19 -2.06
C THR A 17 18.91 -3.71 -0.61
N GLN A 18 18.48 -2.48 -0.39
CA GLN A 18 18.37 -1.84 0.93
C GLN A 18 16.92 -1.67 1.41
N SER A 19 15.95 -2.09 0.62
CA SER A 19 14.53 -1.95 0.93
C SER A 19 13.72 -3.12 0.38
N GLU A 20 12.50 -3.29 0.85
CA GLU A 20 11.52 -4.25 0.34
C GLU A 20 10.71 -3.71 -0.86
N ALA A 21 10.96 -2.47 -1.30
CA ALA A 21 10.21 -1.83 -2.36
C ALA A 21 10.36 -2.52 -3.72
N THR A 22 9.30 -2.48 -4.53
CA THR A 22 9.31 -2.87 -5.93
C THR A 22 9.56 -1.64 -6.78
N PHE A 23 10.44 -1.76 -7.76
CA PHE A 23 10.87 -0.66 -8.61
C PHE A 23 10.42 -0.86 -10.05
N PHE A 24 9.71 0.12 -10.57
CA PHE A 24 9.42 0.24 -12.00
C PHE A 24 10.30 1.33 -12.57
N VAL A 25 11.21 0.96 -13.46
CA VAL A 25 12.14 1.90 -14.11
C VAL A 25 11.78 2.02 -15.57
N GLN A 26 11.51 3.23 -16.03
CA GLN A 26 11.15 3.50 -17.41
C GLN A 26 12.13 4.49 -18.02
N GLN A 27 12.68 4.16 -19.17
CA GLN A 27 13.75 4.91 -19.84
C GLN A 27 13.65 4.75 -21.36
N PRO A 28 14.36 5.61 -22.15
CA PRO A 28 14.54 5.36 -23.56
C PRO A 28 15.15 3.97 -23.82
N LYS A 29 14.77 3.33 -24.93
CA LYS A 29 15.07 1.92 -25.23
C LYS A 29 16.52 1.51 -24.98
N VAL A 30 17.47 2.28 -25.51
CA VAL A 30 18.91 1.95 -25.40
C VAL A 30 19.38 1.90 -23.94
N GLN A 31 18.89 2.83 -23.11
CA GLN A 31 19.21 2.88 -21.68
C GLN A 31 18.51 1.75 -20.92
N ALA A 32 17.27 1.44 -21.29
CA ALA A 32 16.51 0.33 -20.70
C ALA A 32 17.21 -1.01 -20.94
N ASP A 33 17.66 -1.29 -22.16
CA ASP A 33 18.36 -2.54 -22.51
C ASP A 33 19.70 -2.66 -21.74
N LYS A 34 20.47 -1.59 -21.67
CA LYS A 34 21.72 -1.56 -20.85
C LYS A 34 21.44 -1.80 -19.38
N LEU A 35 20.33 -1.25 -18.87
CA LEU A 35 19.96 -1.42 -17.46
C LEU A 35 19.51 -2.86 -17.18
N ARG A 36 18.70 -3.47 -18.04
CA ARG A 36 18.28 -4.88 -17.93
C ARG A 36 19.49 -5.81 -17.82
N ILE A 37 20.44 -5.71 -18.77
CA ILE A 37 21.66 -6.51 -18.77
C ILE A 37 22.46 -6.35 -17.49
N ALA A 38 22.50 -5.15 -16.96
CA ALA A 38 23.32 -4.89 -15.79
C ALA A 38 22.67 -5.30 -14.46
N ILE A 39 21.32 -5.28 -14.37
CA ILE A 39 20.61 -5.80 -13.22
C ILE A 39 20.63 -7.33 -13.23
N ASP A 40 20.49 -7.93 -14.39
CA ASP A 40 20.50 -9.37 -14.58
C ASP A 40 21.85 -10.00 -14.13
N LYS A 41 22.97 -9.34 -14.47
CA LYS A 41 24.33 -9.74 -14.04
C LYS A 41 24.59 -9.52 -12.54
N GLY A 42 23.71 -8.85 -11.84
CA GLY A 42 23.86 -8.47 -10.42
C GLY A 42 23.08 -9.36 -9.48
N ALA A 43 22.21 -8.74 -8.68
CA ALA A 43 21.51 -9.36 -7.56
C ALA A 43 20.32 -10.28 -7.96
N GLY A 44 20.09 -10.58 -9.23
CA GLY A 44 18.97 -11.42 -9.69
C GLY A 44 17.58 -10.84 -9.39
N LEU A 45 17.47 -9.53 -9.33
CA LEU A 45 16.23 -8.81 -8.97
C LEU A 45 15.37 -8.44 -10.19
N LEU A 46 15.89 -8.60 -11.39
CA LEU A 46 15.15 -8.31 -12.64
C LEU A 46 13.95 -9.25 -12.77
N GLY A 47 12.77 -8.68 -13.02
CA GLY A 47 11.51 -9.43 -13.12
C GLY A 47 10.95 -9.92 -11.78
N LYS A 48 11.63 -9.66 -10.66
CA LYS A 48 11.15 -9.99 -9.31
C LYS A 48 10.79 -8.74 -8.52
N ARG A 49 11.74 -7.82 -8.40
CA ARG A 49 11.57 -6.55 -7.65
C ARG A 49 11.97 -5.32 -8.45
N ILE A 50 12.64 -5.50 -9.60
CA ILE A 50 12.99 -4.42 -10.52
C ILE A 50 12.43 -4.78 -11.89
N TYR A 51 11.52 -3.96 -12.38
CA TYR A 51 10.93 -4.07 -13.71
C TYR A 51 11.42 -2.90 -14.55
N VAL A 52 11.93 -3.18 -15.72
CA VAL A 52 12.50 -2.16 -16.61
C VAL A 52 11.70 -2.13 -17.92
N HIS A 53 11.12 -0.98 -18.22
CA HIS A 53 10.37 -0.71 -19.44
C HIS A 53 11.07 0.31 -20.31
N ASP A 54 10.87 0.23 -21.61
CA ASP A 54 11.29 1.23 -22.58
C ASP A 54 10.13 2.17 -22.92
N GLY A 55 10.48 3.40 -23.31
CA GLY A 55 9.51 4.46 -23.59
C GLY A 55 9.58 5.58 -22.55
N VAL A 56 9.07 6.75 -22.91
CA VAL A 56 9.11 7.95 -22.05
C VAL A 56 7.86 8.82 -22.16
N ALA A 57 6.95 8.50 -23.06
CA ALA A 57 5.79 9.35 -23.34
C ALA A 57 4.61 9.11 -22.40
N SER A 58 4.40 7.86 -21.98
CA SER A 58 3.40 7.46 -21.01
C SER A 58 3.99 6.43 -20.04
N LEU A 59 3.45 6.33 -18.85
CA LEU A 59 3.90 5.37 -17.84
C LEU A 59 3.12 4.05 -17.95
N TYR A 60 3.85 2.93 -17.94
CA TYR A 60 3.26 1.58 -18.06
C TYR A 60 2.63 1.07 -16.76
N LEU A 61 2.32 1.96 -15.83
CA LEU A 61 1.63 1.63 -14.61
C LEU A 61 0.14 1.97 -14.71
N ALA A 62 -0.68 1.18 -14.03
CA ALA A 62 -2.09 1.50 -13.85
C ALA A 62 -2.27 2.80 -13.04
N ASP A 63 -3.46 3.36 -13.09
CA ASP A 63 -3.84 4.51 -12.28
C ASP A 63 -3.72 4.16 -10.79
N ASP A 64 -3.43 5.13 -9.94
CA ASP A 64 -3.45 5.00 -8.48
C ASP A 64 -2.54 3.90 -7.87
N LEU A 65 -1.48 3.48 -8.56
CA LEU A 65 -0.67 2.34 -8.13
C LEU A 65 0.62 2.72 -7.38
N ALA A 66 1.33 3.75 -7.84
CA ALA A 66 2.66 4.08 -7.35
C ALA A 66 2.62 4.84 -6.01
N ASP A 67 3.40 4.40 -5.03
CA ASP A 67 3.62 5.16 -3.78
C ASP A 67 4.48 6.40 -4.02
N VAL A 68 5.53 6.24 -4.82
CA VAL A 68 6.50 7.29 -5.12
C VAL A 68 6.88 7.25 -6.59
N VAL A 69 6.92 8.42 -7.22
CA VAL A 69 7.45 8.61 -8.57
C VAL A 69 8.63 9.56 -8.52
N VAL A 70 9.74 9.19 -9.17
CA VAL A 70 10.91 10.05 -9.32
C VAL A 70 11.13 10.31 -10.79
N VAL A 71 11.07 11.57 -11.18
CA VAL A 71 11.26 12.02 -12.58
C VAL A 71 12.60 12.71 -12.72
N SER A 72 13.44 12.20 -13.64
CA SER A 72 14.72 12.84 -14.00
C SER A 72 14.48 14.15 -14.76
N PRO A 73 15.34 15.17 -14.60
CA PRO A 73 15.15 16.48 -15.24
C PRO A 73 15.15 16.43 -16.77
N GLU A 74 15.81 15.41 -17.36
CA GLU A 74 15.88 15.26 -18.81
C GLU A 74 14.58 14.70 -19.42
N ILE A 75 13.69 14.12 -18.56
CA ILE A 75 12.47 13.48 -19.02
C ILE A 75 11.32 14.48 -18.99
N LYS A 76 10.80 14.75 -20.19
CA LYS A 76 9.59 15.57 -20.36
C LYS A 76 8.36 14.67 -20.29
N ILE A 77 7.69 14.67 -19.15
CA ILE A 77 6.43 13.97 -18.94
C ILE A 77 5.39 14.95 -18.37
N ALA A 78 4.14 14.80 -18.78
CA ALA A 78 3.05 15.64 -18.28
C ALA A 78 2.79 15.35 -16.80
N GLU A 79 2.58 16.39 -15.99
CA GLU A 79 2.23 16.24 -14.58
C GLU A 79 0.97 15.39 -14.38
N ALA A 80 -0.01 15.53 -15.27
CA ALA A 80 -1.22 14.73 -15.27
C ALA A 80 -0.93 13.23 -15.35
N GLU A 81 0.07 12.83 -16.15
CA GLU A 81 0.48 11.43 -16.28
C GLU A 81 1.22 10.92 -15.03
N VAL A 82 2.04 11.77 -14.41
CA VAL A 82 2.67 11.46 -13.12
C VAL A 82 1.61 11.30 -12.03
N LEU A 83 0.64 12.20 -11.97
CA LEU A 83 -0.47 12.13 -11.01
C LEU A 83 -1.39 10.93 -11.30
N ARG A 84 -1.56 10.53 -12.56
CA ARG A 84 -2.39 9.37 -12.91
C ARG A 84 -1.90 8.11 -12.21
N VAL A 85 -0.61 7.82 -12.30
CA VAL A 85 -0.03 6.58 -11.73
C VAL A 85 0.20 6.64 -10.23
N LEU A 86 0.32 7.84 -9.64
CA LEU A 86 0.42 7.97 -8.19
C LEU A 86 -0.89 7.54 -7.52
N ARG A 87 -0.80 6.77 -6.44
CA ARG A 87 -1.94 6.58 -5.54
C ARG A 87 -2.27 7.89 -4.80
N PRO A 88 -3.48 8.05 -4.27
CA PRO A 88 -3.78 9.15 -3.35
C PRO A 88 -2.76 9.21 -2.20
N GLU A 89 -2.33 10.41 -1.85
CA GLU A 89 -1.23 10.72 -0.93
C GLU A 89 0.16 10.24 -1.35
N GLY A 90 0.29 9.58 -2.50
CA GLY A 90 1.56 9.28 -3.14
C GLY A 90 2.31 10.57 -3.53
N LYS A 91 3.64 10.50 -3.58
CA LYS A 91 4.50 11.66 -3.83
C LYS A 91 5.31 11.50 -5.11
N ALA A 92 5.37 12.54 -5.91
CA ALA A 92 6.31 12.63 -7.01
C ALA A 92 7.40 13.66 -6.72
N PHE A 93 8.64 13.26 -7.00
CA PHE A 93 9.80 14.12 -6.92
C PHE A 93 10.31 14.38 -8.35
N ILE A 94 10.09 15.56 -8.83
CA ILE A 94 10.67 16.04 -10.10
C ILE A 94 12.01 16.67 -9.76
N ILE A 95 13.10 15.98 -10.09
CA ILE A 95 14.44 16.36 -9.66
C ILE A 95 14.76 17.76 -10.16
N GLY A 96 15.11 18.63 -9.21
CA GLY A 96 15.51 20.03 -9.44
C GLY A 96 14.42 21.05 -9.21
N ASN A 97 13.12 20.73 -9.16
CA ASN A 97 12.10 21.77 -9.14
C ASN A 97 10.84 21.54 -8.30
N LYS A 98 10.32 20.33 -8.14
CA LYS A 98 8.94 20.22 -7.65
C LYS A 98 8.66 18.91 -6.95
N THR A 99 7.93 18.98 -5.86
CA THR A 99 7.27 17.83 -5.25
C THR A 99 5.77 17.94 -5.47
N LEU A 100 5.15 16.86 -5.95
CA LEU A 100 3.71 16.74 -6.12
C LEU A 100 3.19 15.73 -5.12
N THR A 101 1.99 15.94 -4.61
CA THR A 101 1.23 14.95 -3.83
C THR A 101 -0.13 14.81 -4.46
N LYS A 102 -0.56 13.57 -4.73
CA LYS A 102 -1.89 13.32 -5.28
C LYS A 102 -2.96 13.42 -4.19
N PRO A 103 -3.97 14.27 -4.31
CA PRO A 103 -5.08 14.30 -3.37
C PRO A 103 -6.01 13.08 -3.58
N PHE A 104 -6.84 12.78 -2.59
CA PHE A 104 -7.98 11.88 -2.80
C PHE A 104 -8.93 12.45 -3.85
N ALA A 105 -9.50 11.59 -4.67
CA ALA A 105 -10.52 12.01 -5.62
C ALA A 105 -11.78 12.47 -4.87
N LYS A 106 -12.39 13.56 -5.33
CA LYS A 106 -13.68 14.02 -4.78
C LYS A 106 -14.76 12.97 -5.06
N GLY A 107 -15.50 12.57 -4.04
CA GLY A 107 -16.59 11.60 -4.16
C GLY A 107 -16.15 10.14 -3.89
N THR A 108 -14.92 9.91 -3.45
CA THR A 108 -14.55 8.63 -2.84
C THR A 108 -15.23 8.48 -1.50
N ASP A 109 -15.64 7.27 -1.15
CA ASP A 109 -16.25 6.93 0.12
C ASP A 109 -15.31 6.13 1.01
N GLU A 110 -15.53 6.18 2.32
CA GLU A 110 -14.82 5.39 3.33
C GLU A 110 -15.76 4.38 3.97
N TRP A 111 -15.18 3.27 4.47
CA TRP A 111 -15.89 2.25 5.23
C TRP A 111 -15.31 2.20 6.65
N SER A 112 -15.49 3.28 7.37
CA SER A 112 -14.94 3.45 8.71
C SER A 112 -15.54 2.51 9.75
N HIS A 113 -16.73 1.99 9.48
CA HIS A 113 -17.48 1.06 10.33
C HIS A 113 -17.82 -0.22 9.55
N PRO A 114 -18.26 -1.28 10.23
CA PRO A 114 -18.68 -2.55 9.60
C PRO A 114 -19.74 -2.40 8.52
N TYR A 115 -20.61 -1.42 8.65
CA TYR A 115 -21.65 -1.05 7.69
C TYR A 115 -21.42 0.37 7.18
N ARG A 116 -20.24 0.62 6.62
CA ARG A 116 -19.81 1.87 6.00
C ARG A 116 -19.55 3.01 7.01
N ALA A 117 -20.58 3.46 7.73
CA ALA A 117 -20.55 4.65 8.56
C ALA A 117 -21.35 4.45 9.87
N PRO A 118 -21.35 5.42 10.81
CA PRO A 118 -22.07 5.31 12.08
C PRO A 118 -23.59 5.14 11.95
N ASP A 119 -24.14 5.50 10.79
CA ASP A 119 -25.57 5.37 10.48
C ASP A 119 -26.00 3.92 10.20
N ASN A 120 -25.07 2.97 10.17
CA ASN A 120 -25.28 1.56 9.85
C ASN A 120 -25.95 1.32 8.47
N ASN A 121 -25.84 2.26 7.55
CA ASN A 121 -26.31 2.10 6.19
C ASN A 121 -25.19 1.46 5.32
N PRO A 122 -25.33 0.22 4.85
CA PRO A 122 -24.28 -0.47 4.08
C PRO A 122 -24.18 0.00 2.62
N GLN A 123 -24.84 1.05 2.25
CA GLN A 123 -24.80 1.58 0.90
C GLN A 123 -23.62 2.55 0.73
N SER A 124 -22.73 2.26 -0.21
CA SER A 124 -21.65 3.17 -0.59
C SER A 124 -22.21 4.46 -1.20
N GLN A 125 -21.54 5.56 -0.88
CA GLN A 125 -21.77 6.88 -1.48
C GLN A 125 -20.68 7.24 -2.49
N ASP A 126 -19.82 6.28 -2.86
CA ASP A 126 -18.77 6.48 -3.85
C ASP A 126 -19.37 6.83 -5.21
N THR A 127 -18.93 7.94 -5.78
CA THR A 127 -19.35 8.43 -7.10
C THR A 127 -18.23 8.35 -8.14
N VAL A 128 -17.03 7.91 -7.74
CA VAL A 128 -15.84 7.83 -8.58
C VAL A 128 -15.77 6.51 -9.34
N MET A 129 -16.13 5.42 -8.66
CA MET A 129 -16.07 4.09 -9.24
C MET A 129 -17.14 3.89 -10.30
N LYS A 130 -16.74 3.53 -11.51
CA LYS A 130 -17.62 3.33 -12.67
C LYS A 130 -17.40 1.95 -13.29
N ARG A 131 -18.44 1.43 -13.92
CA ARG A 131 -18.35 0.20 -14.75
C ARG A 131 -17.53 0.44 -16.02
N PRO A 132 -16.83 -0.58 -16.58
CA PRO A 132 -16.72 -1.94 -16.06
C PRO A 132 -15.76 -2.02 -14.87
N PHE A 133 -16.10 -2.86 -13.88
CA PHE A 133 -15.21 -3.13 -12.74
C PHE A 133 -14.14 -4.14 -13.16
N MET A 134 -12.90 -3.81 -12.91
CA MET A 134 -11.75 -4.66 -13.22
C MET A 134 -10.85 -4.82 -11.99
N THR A 135 -10.14 -5.94 -11.94
CA THR A 135 -9.10 -6.13 -10.90
C THR A 135 -8.00 -5.10 -11.10
N HIS A 136 -7.77 -4.30 -10.08
CA HIS A 136 -6.78 -3.24 -10.12
C HIS A 136 -5.37 -3.77 -9.81
N TYR A 137 -5.24 -4.66 -8.83
CA TYR A 137 -3.99 -5.29 -8.43
C TYR A 137 -4.25 -6.68 -7.82
N MET A 138 -3.19 -7.49 -7.79
CA MET A 138 -3.12 -8.72 -7.00
C MET A 138 -1.82 -8.70 -6.21
N VAL A 139 -1.90 -8.94 -4.90
CA VAL A 139 -0.75 -8.89 -3.98
C VAL A 139 -0.79 -10.02 -2.97
N GLU A 140 0.34 -10.27 -2.32
CA GLU A 140 0.42 -11.15 -1.16
C GLU A 140 -0.32 -10.53 0.06
N PRO A 141 -0.92 -11.33 0.92
CA PRO A 141 -0.99 -12.79 0.86
C PRO A 141 -2.10 -13.29 -0.08
N TRP A 142 -1.78 -14.19 -0.99
CA TRP A 142 -2.76 -14.77 -1.93
C TRP A 142 -3.75 -15.71 -1.25
N TYR A 143 -3.30 -16.33 -0.18
CA TYR A 143 -4.13 -17.20 0.66
C TYR A 143 -4.23 -16.60 2.04
N CYS A 144 -5.41 -16.20 2.45
CA CYS A 144 -5.65 -15.68 3.79
C CYS A 144 -6.77 -16.46 4.48
N PRO A 145 -6.72 -16.51 5.82
CA PRO A 145 -7.83 -17.01 6.61
C PRO A 145 -9.11 -16.25 6.30
N LEU A 146 -10.24 -16.80 6.67
CA LEU A 146 -11.51 -16.10 6.53
C LEU A 146 -11.45 -14.75 7.28
N PRO A 147 -11.63 -13.62 6.61
CA PRO A 147 -11.62 -12.33 7.29
C PRO A 147 -12.84 -12.21 8.20
N MET A 148 -12.60 -11.84 9.45
CA MET A 148 -13.65 -11.62 10.44
C MET A 148 -14.23 -10.22 10.34
N GLN A 149 -13.37 -9.23 10.13
CA GLN A 149 -13.73 -7.82 10.08
C GLN A 149 -12.82 -7.04 9.15
N SER A 150 -13.37 -6.06 8.46
CA SER A 150 -12.60 -5.09 7.67
C SER A 150 -13.22 -3.71 7.78
N VAL A 151 -12.39 -2.69 7.93
CA VAL A 151 -12.77 -1.28 7.84
C VAL A 151 -11.75 -0.52 6.98
N ILE A 152 -12.16 0.59 6.40
CA ILE A 152 -11.33 1.38 5.47
C ILE A 152 -11.42 2.84 5.87
N SER A 153 -10.28 3.48 6.09
CA SER A 153 -10.19 4.92 6.29
C SER A 153 -8.80 5.46 5.96
N GLY A 154 -8.73 6.69 5.48
CA GLY A 154 -7.49 7.37 5.14
C GLY A 154 -6.65 6.58 4.12
N GLY A 155 -7.27 5.93 3.14
CA GLY A 155 -6.58 5.12 2.12
C GLY A 155 -5.96 3.82 2.63
N ARG A 156 -6.35 3.35 3.81
CA ARG A 156 -5.88 2.11 4.44
C ARG A 156 -7.03 1.15 4.69
N VAL A 157 -6.79 -0.12 4.38
CA VAL A 157 -7.67 -1.23 4.73
C VAL A 157 -7.11 -1.91 5.97
N PHE A 158 -7.93 -2.01 7.01
CA PHE A 158 -7.62 -2.78 8.21
C PHE A 158 -8.41 -4.08 8.16
N LYS A 159 -7.72 -5.22 8.18
CA LYS A 159 -8.31 -6.55 8.11
C LYS A 159 -7.94 -7.38 9.31
N VAL A 160 -8.94 -7.93 9.97
CA VAL A 160 -8.75 -8.92 11.04
C VAL A 160 -8.97 -10.31 10.47
N PHE A 161 -8.03 -11.20 10.72
CA PHE A 161 -8.17 -12.63 10.44
C PHE A 161 -8.44 -13.42 11.72
N GLY A 162 -9.36 -14.38 11.61
CA GLY A 162 -9.78 -15.19 12.75
C GLY A 162 -8.74 -16.20 13.22
N ASP A 163 -9.14 -17.02 14.17
CA ASP A 163 -8.30 -17.99 14.88
C ASP A 163 -8.10 -19.33 14.14
N ARG A 164 -8.68 -19.49 12.94
CA ARG A 164 -8.65 -20.73 12.18
C ARG A 164 -8.17 -20.52 10.76
N SER A 165 -7.37 -21.48 10.29
CA SER A 165 -6.98 -21.60 8.90
C SER A 165 -7.58 -22.88 8.28
N SER A 166 -7.87 -22.82 6.98
CA SER A 166 -8.29 -23.98 6.18
C SER A 166 -7.13 -24.66 5.47
N ALA A 167 -5.96 -24.01 5.41
CA ALA A 167 -4.79 -24.51 4.72
C ALA A 167 -3.49 -23.93 5.33
N LYS A 168 -2.41 -24.71 5.27
CA LYS A 168 -1.08 -24.31 5.80
C LYS A 168 -0.60 -22.91 5.38
N PRO A 169 -0.74 -22.46 4.12
CA PRO A 169 -0.31 -21.11 3.74
C PRO A 169 -1.04 -19.99 4.46
N GLN A 170 -2.17 -20.26 5.11
CA GLN A 170 -2.95 -19.29 5.88
C GLN A 170 -2.49 -19.16 7.34
N GLU A 171 -1.81 -20.18 7.88
CA GLU A 171 -1.42 -20.24 9.30
C GLU A 171 -0.64 -19.00 9.79
N PRO A 172 0.28 -18.41 9.00
CA PRO A 172 1.02 -17.21 9.44
C PRO A 172 0.14 -15.98 9.67
N LEU A 173 -1.08 -15.97 9.13
CA LEU A 173 -2.02 -14.85 9.23
C LEU A 173 -3.12 -15.06 10.25
N VAL A 174 -3.19 -16.23 10.87
CA VAL A 174 -4.14 -16.53 11.94
C VAL A 174 -3.92 -15.58 13.11
N ASN A 175 -5.02 -15.05 13.68
CA ASN A 175 -4.99 -14.07 14.77
C ASN A 175 -4.15 -12.81 14.47
N LYS A 176 -4.22 -12.33 13.22
CA LYS A 176 -3.52 -11.11 12.80
C LYS A 176 -4.49 -9.99 12.46
N LEU A 177 -4.07 -8.79 12.75
CA LEU A 177 -4.59 -7.56 12.16
C LEU A 177 -3.58 -7.06 11.15
N LEU A 178 -4.01 -6.91 9.90
CA LEU A 178 -3.22 -6.32 8.82
C LEU A 178 -3.72 -4.93 8.50
N CYS A 179 -2.79 -4.01 8.28
CA CYS A 179 -3.03 -2.74 7.61
C CYS A 179 -2.41 -2.79 6.22
N MET A 180 -3.22 -2.51 5.23
CA MET A 180 -2.81 -2.52 3.83
C MET A 180 -3.16 -1.18 3.18
N ASN A 181 -2.36 -0.77 2.20
CA ASN A 181 -2.73 0.33 1.33
C ASN A 181 -3.95 -0.06 0.48
N ALA A 182 -4.99 0.77 0.47
CA ALA A 182 -6.24 0.46 -0.22
C ALA A 182 -6.11 0.50 -1.75
N PHE A 183 -5.11 1.18 -2.29
CA PHE A 183 -4.95 1.42 -3.73
C PHE A 183 -4.00 0.45 -4.42
N ASN A 184 -3.01 -0.09 -3.70
CA ASN A 184 -2.03 -1.02 -4.28
C ASN A 184 -1.82 -2.30 -3.47
N GLY A 185 -2.52 -2.45 -2.34
CA GLY A 185 -2.51 -3.66 -1.52
C GLY A 185 -1.21 -3.90 -0.74
N THR A 186 -0.26 -2.99 -0.76
CA THR A 186 0.98 -3.13 0.02
C THR A 186 0.66 -3.27 1.49
N VAL A 187 1.17 -4.33 2.15
CA VAL A 187 1.07 -4.49 3.60
C VAL A 187 1.96 -3.44 4.26
N LEU A 188 1.34 -2.52 5.00
CA LEU A 188 2.03 -1.42 5.68
C LEU A 188 2.58 -1.88 7.03
N TRP A 189 1.78 -2.64 7.77
CA TRP A 189 2.16 -3.27 9.02
C TRP A 189 1.18 -4.40 9.36
N GLN A 190 1.62 -5.26 10.28
CA GLN A 190 0.79 -6.30 10.87
C GLN A 190 1.06 -6.39 12.36
N ARG A 191 0.08 -6.89 13.11
CA ARG A 191 0.21 -7.16 14.54
C ARG A 191 -0.58 -8.38 14.95
N ASP A 192 -0.13 -9.00 16.04
CA ASP A 192 -0.84 -10.10 16.67
C ASP A 192 -2.08 -9.61 17.42
N LEU A 193 -3.11 -10.43 17.38
CA LEU A 193 -4.30 -10.31 18.23
C LEU A 193 -4.22 -11.35 19.33
N SER A 194 -4.97 -11.15 20.42
CA SER A 194 -5.06 -12.14 21.50
C SER A 194 -5.61 -13.47 20.96
N PRO A 195 -4.91 -14.59 21.19
CA PRO A 195 -5.38 -15.89 20.71
C PRO A 195 -6.77 -16.24 21.26
N GLY A 196 -7.62 -16.77 20.41
CA GLY A 196 -8.98 -17.18 20.79
C GLY A 196 -9.97 -16.02 20.95
N PHE A 197 -9.53 -14.77 20.87
CA PHE A 197 -10.45 -13.64 20.88
C PHE A 197 -11.00 -13.39 19.48
N MET A 198 -12.30 -13.50 19.34
CA MET A 198 -12.99 -13.25 18.08
C MET A 198 -13.37 -11.78 17.98
N ILE A 199 -12.74 -11.05 17.06
CA ILE A 199 -13.11 -9.65 16.79
C ILE A 199 -14.49 -9.62 16.14
N HIS A 200 -15.45 -9.13 16.88
CA HIS A 200 -16.81 -8.98 16.40
C HIS A 200 -16.98 -7.71 15.56
N ARG A 201 -18.02 -7.69 14.78
CA ARG A 201 -18.36 -6.66 13.80
C ARG A 201 -18.35 -5.22 14.35
N ASN A 202 -18.71 -5.01 15.59
CA ASN A 202 -18.82 -3.67 16.21
C ASN A 202 -17.60 -3.29 17.07
N THR A 203 -16.50 -4.02 16.96
CA THR A 203 -15.31 -3.82 17.81
C THR A 203 -14.17 -3.13 17.10
N MET A 204 -14.34 -2.78 15.84
CA MET A 204 -13.31 -2.08 15.05
C MET A 204 -13.93 -0.91 14.29
N ILE A 205 -13.35 0.26 14.48
CA ILE A 205 -13.72 1.51 13.78
C ILE A 205 -12.42 2.17 13.34
N ALA A 206 -12.38 2.70 12.13
CA ALA A 206 -11.23 3.44 11.62
C ALA A 206 -11.60 4.88 11.29
N THR A 207 -10.72 5.80 11.69
CA THR A 207 -10.68 7.16 11.20
C THR A 207 -9.33 7.40 10.51
N PRO A 208 -9.12 8.51 9.78
CA PRO A 208 -7.81 8.80 9.19
C PRO A 208 -6.67 8.81 10.20
N ASP A 209 -6.95 9.18 11.46
CA ASP A 209 -5.95 9.42 12.51
C ASP A 209 -5.90 8.33 13.58
N THR A 210 -6.91 7.48 13.69
CA THR A 210 -6.99 6.48 14.77
C THR A 210 -7.74 5.23 14.31
N LEU A 211 -7.17 4.06 14.57
CA LEU A 211 -7.87 2.79 14.51
C LEU A 211 -8.28 2.39 15.94
N PHE A 212 -9.57 2.29 16.17
CA PHE A 212 -10.15 1.79 17.43
C PHE A 212 -10.35 0.28 17.30
N LEU A 213 -9.81 -0.47 18.24
CA LEU A 213 -9.94 -1.92 18.29
C LEU A 213 -10.28 -2.34 19.71
N ALA A 214 -11.49 -2.78 19.92
CA ALA A 214 -11.91 -3.30 21.22
C ALA A 214 -11.67 -4.82 21.30
N ASP A 215 -11.18 -5.26 22.44
CA ASP A 215 -11.11 -6.67 22.84
C ASP A 215 -11.87 -6.87 24.18
N ASP A 216 -11.63 -7.97 24.87
CA ASP A 216 -12.27 -8.32 26.15
C ASP A 216 -11.83 -7.45 27.34
N LYS A 217 -10.81 -6.61 27.17
CA LYS A 217 -10.20 -5.83 28.24
C LYS A 217 -10.34 -4.33 28.06
N SER A 218 -10.15 -3.87 26.84
CA SER A 218 -10.04 -2.44 26.54
C SER A 218 -10.40 -2.12 25.11
N CYS A 219 -10.66 -0.85 24.82
CA CYS A 219 -10.62 -0.31 23.47
C CYS A 219 -9.24 0.32 23.25
N LYS A 220 -8.48 -0.26 22.36
CA LYS A 220 -7.14 0.20 21.97
C LYS A 220 -7.23 1.29 20.92
N LEU A 221 -6.55 2.41 21.16
CA LEU A 221 -6.37 3.49 20.21
C LEU A 221 -5.03 3.27 19.49
N ILE A 222 -5.10 2.83 18.26
CA ILE A 222 -3.94 2.40 17.47
C ILE A 222 -3.61 3.47 16.45
N ASP A 223 -2.32 3.81 16.35
CA ASP A 223 -1.79 4.63 15.27
C ASP A 223 -1.99 3.93 13.92
N PRO A 224 -2.78 4.47 12.99
CA PRO A 224 -3.06 3.80 11.73
C PRO A 224 -1.85 3.75 10.78
N LEU A 225 -0.82 4.55 10.99
CA LEU A 225 0.41 4.55 10.18
C LEU A 225 1.41 3.49 10.63
N THR A 226 1.48 3.23 11.95
CA THR A 226 2.54 2.40 12.53
C THR A 226 2.04 1.13 13.20
N GLY A 227 0.73 1.00 13.43
CA GLY A 227 0.13 -0.10 14.18
C GLY A 227 0.44 -0.09 15.69
N LYS A 228 1.06 0.97 16.22
CA LYS A 228 1.37 1.10 17.65
C LYS A 228 0.15 1.55 18.44
N ILE A 229 -0.05 0.97 19.62
CA ILE A 229 -1.05 1.46 20.57
C ILE A 229 -0.57 2.79 21.11
N ARG A 230 -1.40 3.82 20.99
CA ARG A 230 -1.19 5.16 21.55
C ARG A 230 -1.81 5.31 22.92
N ASP A 231 -2.98 4.68 23.13
CA ASP A 231 -3.76 4.76 24.35
C ASP A 231 -4.72 3.56 24.48
N GLU A 232 -5.24 3.32 25.66
CA GLU A 232 -6.23 2.28 25.93
C GLU A 232 -7.33 2.80 26.85
N ILE A 233 -8.58 2.59 26.47
CA ILE A 233 -9.77 2.89 27.28
C ILE A 233 -10.25 1.58 27.87
N PHE A 234 -10.10 1.40 29.17
CA PHE A 234 -10.55 0.21 29.87
C PHE A 234 -12.04 0.26 30.15
N ALA A 235 -12.71 -0.88 30.06
CA ALA A 235 -14.07 -1.00 30.54
C ALA A 235 -14.10 -0.70 32.04
N PRO A 236 -15.11 0.05 32.56
CA PRO A 236 -15.26 0.20 34.00
C PRO A 236 -15.41 -1.18 34.64
N ALA A 237 -14.70 -1.40 35.75
CA ALA A 237 -14.85 -2.65 36.48
C ALA A 237 -16.34 -2.89 36.74
N GLN A 238 -16.85 -4.07 36.38
CA GLN A 238 -18.20 -4.45 36.75
C GLN A 238 -18.23 -4.52 38.28
N LEU A 239 -19.04 -3.64 38.87
CA LEU A 239 -19.32 -3.62 40.28
C LEU A 239 -20.09 -4.87 40.69
#